data_6e8af4f3593e21cfbb35dd82508e23b7
#
_entry.id   6e8af4f3593e21cfbb35dd82508e23b7
#
_cell.length_a   1.000
_cell.length_b   1.000
_cell.length_c   1.000
_cell.angle_alpha   90.00
_cell.angle_beta   90.00
_cell.angle_gamma   90.00
#
_symmetry.space_group_name_H-M   'P 1'
#
loop_
_entity.id
_entity.type
_entity.pdbx_description
1 polymer ?
#
loop_
_entity_poly.entity_id
_entity_poly.type
_entity_poly.pdbx_seq_one_letter_code
_entity_poly.pdbx_strand_id
1 'polypeptide(L)'
;MRVIVIGGLGNYGARICQRLSKVSGLTVIAACRRPGAGTHTFASGQTVSTLAIDINSPDFETRLIQAAPRLVIHCAGPFQGQDYRVALASCAAGAHYLDLADGRDFVANFAAHVDAPAKAAGVLAVSGASSVPGLSSAVVDYFAKTLPRLKSISTVIAPGQQAARGVATISAVFSYAGMAFARWNNAAWVSQYGWQDIRRFRFSGLSPRWGAACDVPDLALFPGRYPGVRDVEFHAALELRIQHVALWLAAVTSRIGLPMPINRWAARLDAISNRILDRFGSDVGAMKVQVIGSLVGGGQRRLTWQLTAPSGNGPEIPCMASVLLACKLADGELSLTGALPCMGLLKLEEFDAEFQRWYITSDITEEIL
;
A
#
# COMPACT_ATOMS: atom_id res chain seq x y z
N MET A 1 22.54 2.84 10.62
CA MET A 1 21.28 2.43 11.29
C MET A 1 20.96 0.97 10.98
N ARG A 2 20.59 0.12 11.96
CA ARG A 2 20.18 -1.29 11.72
C ARG A 2 18.70 -1.35 11.40
N VAL A 3 18.36 -1.93 10.21
CA VAL A 3 17.02 -2.07 9.69
C VAL A 3 16.67 -3.55 9.60
N ILE A 4 15.59 -3.99 10.24
CA ILE A 4 15.06 -5.34 10.11
C ILE A 4 13.80 -5.27 9.26
N VAL A 5 13.79 -6.01 8.13
CA VAL A 5 12.65 -6.11 7.23
C VAL A 5 11.96 -7.45 7.44
N ILE A 6 10.83 -7.44 8.15
CA ILE A 6 10.01 -8.64 8.40
C ILE A 6 9.25 -8.98 7.12
N GLY A 7 9.39 -10.23 6.65
CA GLY A 7 8.98 -10.63 5.30
C GLY A 7 9.99 -10.20 4.24
N GLY A 8 11.25 -9.97 4.62
CA GLY A 8 12.31 -9.40 3.79
C GLY A 8 12.72 -10.20 2.56
N LEU A 9 12.31 -11.47 2.43
CA LEU A 9 12.48 -12.29 1.23
C LEU A 9 11.19 -12.44 0.41
N GLY A 10 10.10 -11.80 0.83
CA GLY A 10 8.85 -11.75 0.08
C GLY A 10 8.86 -10.72 -1.04
N ASN A 11 7.77 -10.64 -1.82
CA ASN A 11 7.68 -9.78 -3.01
C ASN A 11 8.06 -8.32 -2.75
N TYR A 12 7.50 -7.69 -1.73
CA TYR A 12 7.80 -6.28 -1.40
C TYR A 12 9.03 -6.14 -0.49
N GLY A 13 9.17 -7.02 0.51
CA GLY A 13 10.30 -6.98 1.43
C GLY A 13 11.65 -7.15 0.75
N ALA A 14 11.75 -8.03 -0.26
CA ALA A 14 12.96 -8.21 -1.05
C ALA A 14 13.36 -6.93 -1.81
N ARG A 15 12.39 -6.22 -2.39
CA ARG A 15 12.60 -4.93 -3.08
C ARG A 15 13.12 -3.86 -2.11
N ILE A 16 12.50 -3.76 -0.93
CA ILE A 16 12.93 -2.85 0.13
C ILE A 16 14.35 -3.20 0.60
N CYS A 17 14.64 -4.49 0.86
CA CYS A 17 15.98 -4.93 1.24
C CYS A 17 17.02 -4.55 0.19
N GLN A 18 16.75 -4.83 -1.09
CA GLN A 18 17.65 -4.50 -2.20
C GLN A 18 17.85 -2.99 -2.34
N ARG A 19 16.80 -2.20 -2.12
CA ARG A 19 16.88 -0.74 -2.24
C ARG A 19 17.66 -0.14 -1.07
N LEU A 20 17.35 -0.52 0.16
CA LEU A 20 17.98 0.02 1.36
C LEU A 20 19.42 -0.48 1.55
N SER A 21 19.78 -1.66 1.07
CA SER A 21 21.16 -2.17 1.14
C SER A 21 22.18 -1.33 0.33
N LYS A 22 21.68 -0.46 -0.57
CA LYS A 22 22.49 0.49 -1.34
C LYS A 22 22.66 1.85 -0.64
N VAL A 23 21.96 2.06 0.47
CA VAL A 23 22.02 3.34 1.21
C VAL A 23 23.14 3.27 2.24
N SER A 24 24.07 4.20 2.15
CA SER A 24 25.19 4.30 3.10
C SER A 24 24.67 4.50 4.53
N GLY A 25 25.34 3.87 5.48
CA GLY A 25 24.96 3.95 6.90
C GLY A 25 23.79 3.02 7.32
N LEU A 26 23.18 2.27 6.39
CA LEU A 26 22.17 1.26 6.70
C LEU A 26 22.76 -0.16 6.73
N THR A 27 22.44 -0.91 7.77
CA THR A 27 22.69 -2.35 7.85
C THR A 27 21.34 -3.05 7.77
N VAL A 28 21.05 -3.68 6.62
CA VAL A 28 19.76 -4.29 6.33
C VAL A 28 19.79 -5.79 6.64
N ILE A 29 18.79 -6.26 7.37
CA ILE A 29 18.60 -7.66 7.73
C ILE A 29 17.23 -8.11 7.21
N ALA A 30 17.23 -9.12 6.33
CA ALA A 30 15.99 -9.72 5.84
C ALA A 30 15.49 -10.77 6.84
N ALA A 31 14.39 -10.49 7.53
CA ALA A 31 13.80 -11.40 8.50
C ALA A 31 12.65 -12.19 7.88
N CYS A 32 12.66 -13.51 8.06
CA CYS A 32 11.61 -14.41 7.61
C CYS A 32 11.60 -15.71 8.43
N ARG A 33 10.54 -16.50 8.29
CA ARG A 33 10.36 -17.75 9.06
C ARG A 33 11.44 -18.80 8.77
N ARG A 34 11.88 -18.91 7.53
CA ARG A 34 12.87 -19.90 7.06
C ARG A 34 13.87 -19.22 6.13
N PRO A 35 14.81 -18.50 6.68
CA PRO A 35 15.84 -17.89 5.88
C PRO A 35 16.81 -18.91 5.39
N GLY A 36 17.37 -19.30 4.65
CA GLY A 36 18.54 -20.19 4.39
C GLY A 36 19.73 -19.85 5.30
N ALA A 37 20.91 -20.14 4.88
CA ALA A 37 22.14 -19.89 5.62
C ALA A 37 22.45 -18.39 5.74
N GLY A 38 22.44 -17.84 6.95
CA GLY A 38 23.00 -16.55 7.43
C GLY A 38 22.96 -15.30 6.53
N THR A 39 23.01 -15.46 5.21
CA THR A 39 22.95 -14.39 4.19
C THR A 39 22.09 -14.79 3.00
N HIS A 40 21.56 -13.79 2.30
CA HIS A 40 20.83 -13.96 1.04
C HIS A 40 21.37 -12.99 -0.01
N THR A 41 21.70 -13.55 -1.19
CA THR A 41 22.10 -12.74 -2.36
C THR A 41 20.94 -12.66 -3.34
N PHE A 42 20.46 -11.46 -3.63
CA PHE A 42 19.40 -11.23 -4.61
C PHE A 42 19.94 -11.35 -6.04
N ALA A 43 19.06 -11.58 -7.01
CA ALA A 43 19.41 -11.65 -8.42
C ALA A 43 20.11 -10.36 -8.93
N SER A 44 19.89 -9.23 -8.28
CA SER A 44 20.56 -7.95 -8.53
C SER A 44 21.99 -7.85 -7.98
N GLY A 45 22.51 -8.94 -7.35
CA GLY A 45 23.86 -9.02 -6.79
C GLY A 45 24.03 -8.49 -5.37
N GLN A 46 23.03 -7.82 -4.80
CA GLN A 46 23.08 -7.35 -3.40
C GLN A 46 22.97 -8.53 -2.44
N THR A 47 23.79 -8.51 -1.39
CA THR A 47 23.75 -9.49 -0.31
C THR A 47 23.33 -8.80 0.99
N VAL A 48 22.41 -9.41 1.72
CA VAL A 48 21.97 -8.96 3.05
C VAL A 48 22.07 -10.11 4.04
N SER A 49 22.24 -9.78 5.33
CA SER A 49 22.12 -10.77 6.40
C SER A 49 20.68 -11.24 6.52
N THR A 50 20.48 -12.48 6.97
CA THR A 50 19.15 -13.03 7.23
C THR A 50 18.94 -13.33 8.71
N LEU A 51 17.69 -13.21 9.16
CA LEU A 51 17.27 -13.51 10.52
C LEU A 51 16.06 -14.46 10.49
N ALA A 52 16.16 -15.61 11.16
CA ALA A 52 15.02 -16.48 11.36
C ALA A 52 14.11 -15.90 12.45
N ILE A 53 12.92 -15.45 12.07
CA ILE A 53 11.92 -14.91 12.99
C ILE A 53 10.51 -15.23 12.51
N ASP A 54 9.66 -15.68 13.43
CA ASP A 54 8.23 -15.90 13.18
C ASP A 54 7.44 -14.95 14.08
N ILE A 55 6.65 -14.07 13.50
CA ILE A 55 5.81 -13.10 14.21
C ILE A 55 4.74 -13.76 15.08
N ASN A 56 4.42 -15.03 14.84
CA ASN A 56 3.47 -15.81 15.63
C ASN A 56 4.11 -16.64 16.72
N SER A 57 5.44 -16.65 16.84
CA SER A 57 6.15 -17.37 17.89
C SER A 57 6.03 -16.64 19.22
N PRO A 58 5.86 -17.37 20.36
CA PRO A 58 5.84 -16.76 21.68
C PRO A 58 7.11 -15.98 22.04
N ASP A 59 8.25 -16.35 21.46
CA ASP A 59 9.57 -15.70 21.67
C ASP A 59 9.84 -14.53 20.70
N PHE A 60 8.87 -14.16 19.87
CA PHE A 60 9.03 -13.14 18.81
C PHE A 60 9.59 -11.83 19.35
N GLU A 61 8.97 -11.26 20.37
CA GLU A 61 9.38 -9.98 20.97
C GLU A 61 10.81 -10.05 21.52
N THR A 62 11.11 -11.10 22.28
CA THR A 62 12.46 -11.32 22.84
C THR A 62 13.52 -11.39 21.75
N ARG A 63 13.26 -12.12 20.67
CA ARG A 63 14.18 -12.24 19.53
C ARG A 63 14.35 -10.93 18.80
N LEU A 64 13.28 -10.15 18.64
CA LEU A 64 13.36 -8.83 18.02
C LEU A 64 14.20 -7.88 18.86
N ILE A 65 14.01 -7.84 20.17
CA ILE A 65 14.81 -7.03 21.11
C ILE A 65 16.28 -7.44 21.04
N GLN A 66 16.59 -8.73 21.07
CA GLN A 66 17.98 -9.24 20.96
C GLN A 66 18.65 -8.87 19.64
N ALA A 67 17.88 -8.76 18.56
CA ALA A 67 18.39 -8.32 17.27
C ALA A 67 18.74 -6.82 17.23
N ALA A 68 18.33 -6.05 18.25
CA ALA A 68 18.62 -4.64 18.47
C ALA A 68 18.39 -3.77 17.21
N PRO A 69 17.18 -3.76 16.60
CA PRO A 69 16.87 -2.89 15.48
C PRO A 69 16.83 -1.42 15.92
N ARG A 70 17.06 -0.53 14.96
CA ARG A 70 16.69 0.89 15.08
C ARG A 70 15.46 1.22 14.23
N LEU A 71 15.18 0.38 13.25
CA LEU A 71 13.99 0.45 12.42
C LEU A 71 13.52 -0.97 12.08
N VAL A 72 12.23 -1.20 12.20
CA VAL A 72 11.53 -2.40 11.72
C VAL A 72 10.61 -2.01 10.57
N ILE A 73 10.72 -2.71 9.44
CA ILE A 73 9.79 -2.55 8.30
C ILE A 73 9.01 -3.86 8.16
N HIS A 74 7.69 -3.79 8.35
CA HIS A 74 6.83 -4.96 8.34
C HIS A 74 6.17 -5.13 6.97
N CYS A 75 6.58 -6.19 6.24
CA CYS A 75 6.07 -6.54 4.90
C CYS A 75 5.33 -7.88 4.88
N ALA A 76 5.13 -8.52 6.03
CA ALA A 76 4.52 -9.85 6.13
C ALA A 76 2.99 -9.76 6.27
N GLY A 77 2.30 -9.43 5.18
CA GLY A 77 0.84 -9.48 5.08
C GLY A 77 0.26 -10.90 4.98
N PRO A 78 -1.08 -11.09 4.84
CA PRO A 78 -2.06 -10.01 4.74
C PRO A 78 -2.28 -9.29 6.08
N PHE A 79 -2.58 -7.99 6.04
CA PHE A 79 -2.79 -7.19 7.25
C PHE A 79 -4.24 -7.23 7.76
N GLN A 80 -5.14 -7.76 6.96
CA GLN A 80 -6.53 -7.97 7.35
C GLN A 80 -6.61 -8.99 8.49
N GLY A 81 -7.10 -8.52 9.66
CA GLY A 81 -7.22 -9.35 10.85
C GLY A 81 -5.93 -9.61 11.63
N GLN A 82 -4.81 -8.96 11.27
CA GLN A 82 -3.62 -8.93 12.12
C GLN A 82 -3.84 -8.02 13.35
N ASP A 83 -3.17 -8.37 14.44
CA ASP A 83 -3.00 -7.49 15.60
C ASP A 83 -1.75 -6.60 15.46
N TYR A 84 -1.50 -5.75 16.44
CA TYR A 84 -0.38 -4.80 16.42
C TYR A 84 0.89 -5.32 17.10
N ARG A 85 1.01 -6.64 17.33
CA ARG A 85 2.14 -7.24 18.07
C ARG A 85 3.52 -6.87 17.50
N VAL A 86 3.64 -6.75 16.17
CA VAL A 86 4.92 -6.39 15.54
C VAL A 86 5.29 -4.94 15.82
N ALA A 87 4.34 -4.02 15.75
CA ALA A 87 4.56 -2.62 16.09
C ALA A 87 4.87 -2.43 17.56
N LEU A 88 4.12 -3.11 18.45
CA LEU A 88 4.34 -3.05 19.90
C LEU A 88 5.71 -3.62 20.31
N ALA A 89 6.11 -4.76 19.74
CA ALA A 89 7.44 -5.33 19.94
C ALA A 89 8.56 -4.43 19.41
N SER A 90 8.30 -3.70 18.31
CA SER A 90 9.24 -2.69 17.80
C SER A 90 9.42 -1.54 18.78
N CYS A 91 8.32 -1.03 19.36
CA CYS A 91 8.37 -0.02 20.42
C CYS A 91 9.14 -0.53 21.65
N ALA A 92 8.88 -1.78 22.10
CA ALA A 92 9.60 -2.40 23.22
C ALA A 92 11.09 -2.54 22.95
N ALA A 93 11.49 -2.74 21.67
CA ALA A 93 12.89 -2.76 21.26
C ALA A 93 13.52 -1.37 21.10
N GLY A 94 12.79 -0.27 21.33
CA GLY A 94 13.25 1.10 21.09
C GLY A 94 13.50 1.41 19.61
N ALA A 95 12.79 0.74 18.71
CA ALA A 95 12.94 0.86 17.27
C ALA A 95 11.75 1.61 16.65
N HIS A 96 12.03 2.45 15.64
CA HIS A 96 10.99 2.96 14.76
C HIS A 96 10.30 1.81 14.01
N TYR A 97 9.06 2.03 13.61
CA TYR A 97 8.27 1.03 12.91
C TYR A 97 7.62 1.60 11.65
N LEU A 98 7.69 0.87 10.55
CA LEU A 98 6.95 1.13 9.32
C LEU A 98 6.27 -0.16 8.87
N ASP A 99 5.08 -0.06 8.26
CA ASP A 99 4.46 -1.19 7.56
C ASP A 99 3.89 -0.81 6.21
N LEU A 100 3.61 -1.82 5.41
CA LEU A 100 2.98 -1.70 4.10
C LEU A 100 1.49 -2.08 4.14
N ALA A 101 0.84 -1.87 5.28
CA ALA A 101 -0.54 -2.29 5.48
C ALA A 101 -1.49 -1.61 4.49
N ASP A 102 -2.34 -2.43 3.89
CA ASP A 102 -3.46 -2.06 3.03
C ASP A 102 -4.83 -2.42 3.66
N GLY A 103 -4.80 -3.06 4.83
CA GLY A 103 -5.99 -3.37 5.61
C GLY A 103 -6.57 -2.11 6.26
N ARG A 104 -7.79 -1.72 5.85
CA ARG A 104 -8.44 -0.50 6.31
C ARG A 104 -8.47 -0.36 7.81
N ASP A 105 -9.04 -1.36 8.51
CA ASP A 105 -9.22 -1.31 9.96
C ASP A 105 -7.89 -1.32 10.69
N PHE A 106 -6.89 -2.05 10.17
CA PHE A 106 -5.55 -2.07 10.73
C PHE A 106 -4.92 -0.68 10.72
N VAL A 107 -4.94 0.02 9.58
CA VAL A 107 -4.34 1.35 9.45
C VAL A 107 -5.15 2.42 10.18
N ALA A 108 -6.49 2.37 10.08
CA ALA A 108 -7.36 3.36 10.70
C ALA A 108 -7.30 3.35 12.24
N ASN A 109 -7.16 2.16 12.84
CA ASN A 109 -7.11 2.00 14.29
C ASN A 109 -5.68 1.95 14.85
N PHE A 110 -4.66 2.04 14.00
CA PHE A 110 -3.24 1.88 14.39
C PHE A 110 -2.82 2.83 15.52
N ALA A 111 -3.10 4.12 15.36
CA ALA A 111 -2.71 5.11 16.35
C ALA A 111 -3.38 4.86 17.72
N ALA A 112 -4.63 4.42 17.74
CA ALA A 112 -5.34 4.13 18.99
C ALA A 112 -4.66 3.04 19.85
N HIS A 113 -3.91 2.13 19.22
CA HIS A 113 -3.26 1.01 19.91
C HIS A 113 -1.76 1.21 20.12
N VAL A 114 -1.09 1.98 19.26
CA VAL A 114 0.38 2.03 19.20
C VAL A 114 0.93 3.39 19.64
N ASP A 115 0.14 4.46 19.64
CA ASP A 115 0.64 5.83 19.89
C ASP A 115 1.27 5.99 21.28
N ALA A 116 0.60 5.52 22.34
CA ALA A 116 1.11 5.64 23.69
C ALA A 116 2.41 4.82 23.92
N PRO A 117 2.51 3.53 23.51
CA PRO A 117 3.77 2.78 23.55
C PRO A 117 4.89 3.43 22.72
N ALA A 118 4.60 3.94 21.51
CA ALA A 118 5.60 4.58 20.67
C ALA A 118 6.14 5.88 21.29
N LYS A 119 5.26 6.71 21.86
CA LYS A 119 5.66 7.91 22.61
C LYS A 119 6.50 7.58 23.85
N ALA A 120 6.11 6.57 24.61
CA ALA A 120 6.85 6.13 25.79
C ALA A 120 8.26 5.64 25.43
N ALA A 121 8.41 4.99 24.27
CA ALA A 121 9.70 4.53 23.77
C ALA A 121 10.50 5.63 23.03
N GLY A 122 9.92 6.81 22.80
CA GLY A 122 10.55 7.89 22.03
C GLY A 122 10.75 7.57 20.55
N VAL A 123 9.90 6.72 19.95
CA VAL A 123 10.02 6.28 18.58
C VAL A 123 8.82 6.70 17.73
N LEU A 124 9.01 6.68 16.42
CA LEU A 124 7.96 6.89 15.42
C LEU A 124 7.47 5.55 14.88
N ALA A 125 6.16 5.33 14.88
CA ALA A 125 5.50 4.20 14.26
C ALA A 125 4.53 4.67 13.16
N VAL A 126 4.71 4.19 11.93
CA VAL A 126 3.91 4.60 10.77
C VAL A 126 3.27 3.38 10.12
N SER A 127 1.95 3.40 9.97
CA SER A 127 1.21 2.35 9.28
C SER A 127 0.74 2.81 7.90
N GLY A 128 0.76 1.89 6.92
CA GLY A 128 0.36 2.16 5.55
C GLY A 128 1.39 2.95 4.73
N ALA A 129 2.69 2.78 5.00
CA ALA A 129 3.77 3.38 4.21
C ALA A 129 3.91 2.70 2.83
N SER A 130 2.84 2.80 2.02
CA SER A 130 2.65 2.11 0.75
C SER A 130 2.00 3.03 -0.29
N SER A 131 1.42 2.47 -1.37
CA SER A 131 0.68 3.24 -2.39
C SER A 131 -0.52 3.96 -1.78
N VAL A 132 -1.23 3.31 -0.86
CA VAL A 132 -2.36 3.85 -0.09
C VAL A 132 -2.13 3.53 1.40
N PRO A 133 -2.22 4.51 2.30
CA PRO A 133 -2.45 5.93 2.06
C PRO A 133 -1.18 6.77 1.75
N GLY A 134 0.04 6.18 1.72
CA GLY A 134 1.30 6.93 1.62
C GLY A 134 1.39 7.82 0.37
N LEU A 135 1.39 7.22 -0.83
CA LEU A 135 1.48 7.98 -2.08
C LEU A 135 0.17 8.70 -2.42
N SER A 136 -0.99 8.04 -2.22
CA SER A 136 -2.29 8.65 -2.53
C SER A 136 -2.52 9.95 -1.77
N SER A 137 -2.21 9.98 -0.45
CA SER A 137 -2.33 11.20 0.34
C SER A 137 -1.33 12.28 -0.06
N ALA A 138 -0.10 11.92 -0.46
CA ALA A 138 0.88 12.89 -0.96
C ALA A 138 0.37 13.61 -2.22
N VAL A 139 -0.31 12.89 -3.13
CA VAL A 139 -0.96 13.49 -4.31
C VAL A 139 -2.12 14.40 -3.89
N VAL A 140 -2.99 13.95 -2.98
CA VAL A 140 -4.12 14.77 -2.53
C VAL A 140 -3.64 16.01 -1.78
N ASP A 141 -2.62 15.90 -0.92
CA ASP A 141 -2.00 17.04 -0.22
C ASP A 141 -1.36 18.03 -1.21
N TYR A 142 -0.79 17.54 -2.31
CA TYR A 142 -0.28 18.40 -3.38
C TYR A 142 -1.41 19.21 -4.03
N PHE A 143 -2.53 18.57 -4.35
CA PHE A 143 -3.69 19.21 -4.95
C PHE A 143 -4.43 20.16 -3.98
N ALA A 144 -4.44 19.85 -2.70
CA ALA A 144 -5.07 20.67 -1.68
C ALA A 144 -4.42 22.06 -1.55
N LYS A 145 -3.17 22.23 -1.99
CA LYS A 145 -2.52 23.56 -2.07
C LYS A 145 -3.21 24.47 -3.10
N THR A 146 -3.70 23.90 -4.19
CA THR A 146 -4.41 24.64 -5.26
C THR A 146 -5.92 24.66 -5.04
N LEU A 147 -6.48 23.57 -4.51
CA LEU A 147 -7.90 23.38 -4.28
C LEU A 147 -8.19 23.30 -2.76
N PRO A 148 -8.26 24.42 -2.03
CA PRO A 148 -8.42 24.37 -0.57
C PRO A 148 -9.76 23.81 -0.09
N ARG A 149 -10.74 23.68 -0.99
CA ARG A 149 -12.05 23.07 -0.70
C ARG A 149 -12.25 21.87 -1.58
N LEU A 150 -11.81 20.72 -1.11
CA LEU A 150 -11.98 19.45 -1.80
C LEU A 150 -13.44 18.98 -1.69
N LYS A 151 -14.01 18.53 -2.80
CA LYS A 151 -15.37 17.96 -2.86
C LYS A 151 -15.36 16.45 -3.02
N SER A 152 -14.51 15.94 -3.92
CA SER A 152 -14.40 14.50 -4.13
C SER A 152 -12.96 14.08 -4.36
N ILE A 153 -12.63 12.87 -3.90
CA ILE A 153 -11.35 12.20 -4.09
C ILE A 153 -11.65 10.82 -4.65
N SER A 154 -11.05 10.49 -5.78
CA SER A 154 -11.17 9.19 -6.42
C SER A 154 -9.79 8.64 -6.73
N THR A 155 -9.50 7.45 -6.22
CA THR A 155 -8.23 6.75 -6.46
C THR A 155 -8.51 5.44 -7.20
N VAL A 156 -7.69 5.12 -8.20
CA VAL A 156 -7.73 3.83 -8.88
C VAL A 156 -6.32 3.30 -9.09
N ILE A 157 -6.12 2.01 -8.75
CA ILE A 157 -4.88 1.29 -9.00
C ILE A 157 -5.17 0.17 -10.01
N ALA A 158 -4.32 0.08 -11.02
CA ALA A 158 -4.47 -0.83 -12.16
C ALA A 158 -3.14 -1.56 -12.45
N PRO A 159 -2.82 -2.65 -11.73
CA PRO A 159 -1.60 -3.42 -11.97
C PRO A 159 -1.60 -4.06 -13.37
N GLY A 160 -0.42 -4.23 -13.96
CA GLY A 160 -0.25 -5.05 -15.16
C GLY A 160 -0.57 -6.52 -14.87
N GLN A 161 -1.07 -7.24 -15.88
CA GLN A 161 -1.38 -8.68 -15.73
C GLN A 161 -0.13 -9.48 -15.36
N GLN A 162 1.00 -9.16 -15.98
CA GLN A 162 2.28 -9.84 -15.76
C GLN A 162 3.06 -9.32 -14.53
N ALA A 163 2.51 -8.33 -13.80
CA ALA A 163 3.17 -7.81 -12.60
C ALA A 163 3.26 -8.91 -11.53
N ALA A 164 4.44 -9.02 -10.91
CA ALA A 164 4.65 -9.97 -9.82
C ALA A 164 3.70 -9.69 -8.65
N ARG A 165 2.88 -10.67 -8.30
CA ARG A 165 1.90 -10.59 -7.22
C ARG A 165 2.32 -11.49 -6.07
N GLY A 166 2.19 -10.99 -4.85
CA GLY A 166 2.37 -11.83 -3.66
C GLY A 166 1.07 -12.58 -3.32
N VAL A 167 1.19 -13.80 -2.80
CA VAL A 167 0.03 -14.58 -2.32
C VAL A 167 -0.80 -13.78 -1.32
N ALA A 168 -0.15 -12.99 -0.44
CA ALA A 168 -0.82 -12.13 0.51
C ALA A 168 -1.71 -11.07 -0.17
N THR A 169 -1.23 -10.43 -1.24
CA THR A 169 -1.99 -9.44 -2.01
C THR A 169 -3.21 -10.07 -2.67
N ILE A 170 -3.04 -11.25 -3.25
CA ILE A 170 -4.13 -11.99 -3.89
C ILE A 170 -5.18 -12.40 -2.86
N SER A 171 -4.75 -12.90 -1.70
CA SER A 171 -5.64 -13.27 -0.60
C SER A 171 -6.41 -12.05 -0.07
N ALA A 172 -5.76 -10.90 0.05
CA ALA A 172 -6.41 -9.64 0.43
C ALA A 172 -7.49 -9.23 -0.58
N VAL A 173 -7.16 -9.25 -1.88
CA VAL A 173 -8.08 -8.93 -2.98
C VAL A 173 -9.34 -9.82 -2.94
N PHE A 174 -9.16 -11.12 -2.72
CA PHE A 174 -10.28 -12.06 -2.65
C PHE A 174 -11.08 -11.97 -1.37
N SER A 175 -10.47 -11.55 -0.26
CA SER A 175 -11.15 -11.45 1.03
C SER A 175 -12.30 -10.44 1.02
N TYR A 176 -12.22 -9.43 0.16
CA TYR A 176 -13.25 -8.39 0.03
C TYR A 176 -14.37 -8.73 -0.96
N ALA A 177 -14.29 -9.84 -1.69
CA ALA A 177 -15.27 -10.15 -2.73
C ALA A 177 -16.68 -10.33 -2.14
N GLY A 178 -17.59 -9.39 -2.43
CA GLY A 178 -18.94 -9.36 -1.93
C GLY A 178 -19.10 -8.97 -0.46
N MET A 179 -18.02 -8.64 0.24
CA MET A 179 -18.08 -8.13 1.61
C MET A 179 -18.52 -6.66 1.61
N ALA A 180 -19.38 -6.32 2.57
CA ALA A 180 -19.81 -4.94 2.75
C ALA A 180 -18.74 -4.12 3.47
N PHE A 181 -18.53 -2.89 3.01
CA PHE A 181 -17.70 -1.90 3.68
C PHE A 181 -18.33 -0.51 3.59
N ALA A 182 -17.96 0.39 4.49
CA ALA A 182 -18.47 1.75 4.51
C ALA A 182 -17.69 2.62 3.51
N ARG A 183 -18.40 3.42 2.70
CA ARG A 183 -17.84 4.45 1.82
C ARG A 183 -18.39 5.81 2.19
N TRP A 184 -17.54 6.85 2.13
CA TRP A 184 -17.99 8.24 2.29
C TRP A 184 -18.57 8.74 0.98
N ASN A 185 -19.87 9.02 0.96
CA ASN A 185 -20.60 9.45 -0.22
C ASN A 185 -21.63 10.49 0.16
N ASN A 186 -21.63 11.64 -0.53
CA ASN A 186 -22.48 12.78 -0.26
C ASN A 186 -22.44 13.22 1.23
N ALA A 187 -21.24 13.24 1.81
CA ALA A 187 -20.97 13.59 3.21
C ALA A 187 -21.67 12.68 4.25
N ALA A 188 -21.90 11.42 3.88
CA ALA A 188 -22.47 10.40 4.76
C ALA A 188 -21.81 9.03 4.52
N TRP A 189 -21.79 8.19 5.55
CA TRP A 189 -21.35 6.81 5.41
C TRP A 189 -22.47 5.97 4.77
N VAL A 190 -22.14 5.33 3.65
CA VAL A 190 -23.03 4.41 2.93
C VAL A 190 -22.37 3.04 2.79
N SER A 191 -23.18 1.99 2.76
CA SER A 191 -22.68 0.63 2.50
C SER A 191 -22.37 0.42 1.04
N GLN A 192 -21.21 -0.16 0.73
CA GLN A 192 -20.76 -0.61 -0.58
C GLN A 192 -20.23 -2.04 -0.48
N TYR A 193 -20.15 -2.74 -1.60
CA TYR A 193 -19.66 -4.12 -1.63
C TYR A 193 -18.44 -4.26 -2.50
N GLY A 194 -17.47 -5.03 -2.01
CA GLY A 194 -16.23 -5.29 -2.73
C GLY A 194 -16.47 -6.01 -4.06
N TRP A 195 -15.71 -5.62 -5.07
CA TRP A 195 -15.77 -6.10 -6.45
C TRP A 195 -17.12 -5.85 -7.14
N GLN A 196 -17.90 -4.90 -6.64
CA GLN A 196 -19.11 -4.35 -7.25
C GLN A 196 -18.82 -2.93 -7.79
N ASP A 197 -19.83 -2.24 -8.35
CA ASP A 197 -19.70 -0.90 -8.92
C ASP A 197 -18.62 -0.84 -10.02
N ILE A 198 -18.77 -1.71 -11.02
CA ILE A 198 -17.80 -1.81 -12.12
C ILE A 198 -17.85 -0.54 -12.97
N ARG A 199 -16.69 0.10 -13.14
CA ARG A 199 -16.50 1.29 -13.97
C ARG A 199 -15.34 1.09 -14.94
N ARG A 200 -15.36 1.85 -16.02
CA ARG A 200 -14.30 1.87 -17.02
C ARG A 200 -13.38 3.05 -16.77
N PHE A 201 -12.12 2.77 -16.53
CA PHE A 201 -11.07 3.77 -16.32
C PHE A 201 -10.15 3.87 -17.53
N ARG A 202 -9.81 5.12 -17.89
CA ARG A 202 -8.84 5.42 -18.94
C ARG A 202 -7.57 5.94 -18.31
N PHE A 203 -6.44 5.44 -18.75
CA PHE A 203 -5.10 5.87 -18.35
C PHE A 203 -4.37 6.34 -19.61
N SER A 204 -3.46 7.30 -19.47
CA SER A 204 -2.64 7.79 -20.57
C SER A 204 -1.78 6.65 -21.13
N GLY A 205 -1.80 6.48 -22.44
CA GLY A 205 -1.01 5.44 -23.10
C GLY A 205 -1.44 3.99 -22.90
N LEU A 206 -2.55 3.74 -22.17
CA LEU A 206 -3.03 2.36 -21.92
C LEU A 206 -4.44 2.15 -22.44
N SER A 207 -4.73 0.90 -22.81
CA SER A 207 -6.10 0.46 -23.07
C SER A 207 -6.96 0.64 -21.82
N PRO A 208 -8.24 1.06 -21.96
CA PRO A 208 -9.13 1.24 -20.82
C PRO A 208 -9.31 -0.05 -20.03
N ARG A 209 -9.22 0.05 -18.69
CA ARG A 209 -9.37 -1.08 -17.77
C ARG A 209 -10.70 -0.98 -17.01
N TRP A 210 -11.24 -2.13 -16.64
CA TRP A 210 -12.36 -2.18 -15.75
C TRP A 210 -11.87 -2.17 -14.31
N GLY A 211 -12.51 -1.37 -13.47
CA GLY A 211 -12.24 -1.31 -12.03
C GLY A 211 -13.51 -1.48 -11.24
N ALA A 212 -13.41 -2.10 -10.08
CA ALA A 212 -14.50 -2.26 -9.13
C ALA A 212 -14.13 -1.71 -7.76
N ALA A 213 -15.13 -1.40 -6.96
CA ALA A 213 -14.95 -0.88 -5.61
C ALA A 213 -14.18 -1.88 -4.75
N CYS A 214 -13.20 -1.37 -4.02
CA CYS A 214 -12.37 -2.15 -3.10
C CYS A 214 -12.14 -1.37 -1.82
N ASP A 215 -12.01 -2.09 -0.69
CA ASP A 215 -11.80 -1.48 0.61
C ASP A 215 -10.32 -1.19 0.85
N VAL A 216 -10.00 0.05 1.23
CA VAL A 216 -8.63 0.52 1.50
C VAL A 216 -8.62 1.56 2.62
N PRO A 217 -7.46 1.83 3.24
CA PRO A 217 -7.33 2.82 4.31
C PRO A 217 -7.83 4.21 3.97
N ASP A 218 -7.62 4.69 2.74
CA ASP A 218 -8.03 6.03 2.27
C ASP A 218 -9.50 6.30 2.52
N LEU A 219 -10.38 5.29 2.37
CA LEU A 219 -11.81 5.43 2.57
C LEU A 219 -12.20 5.79 4.01
N ALA A 220 -11.41 5.34 5.00
CA ALA A 220 -11.62 5.68 6.41
C ALA A 220 -10.93 6.99 6.79
N LEU A 221 -9.75 7.26 6.22
CA LEU A 221 -8.85 8.31 6.67
C LEU A 221 -9.13 9.67 6.02
N PHE A 222 -9.43 9.69 4.71
CA PHE A 222 -9.57 10.95 3.96
C PHE A 222 -10.74 11.82 4.39
N PRO A 223 -11.92 11.30 4.77
CA PRO A 223 -13.00 12.13 5.27
C PRO A 223 -12.60 12.98 6.49
N GLY A 224 -11.80 12.41 7.40
CA GLY A 224 -11.29 13.11 8.58
C GLY A 224 -10.12 14.05 8.28
N ARG A 225 -9.26 13.69 7.31
CA ARG A 225 -8.09 14.50 6.94
C ARG A 225 -8.43 15.73 6.09
N TYR A 226 -9.39 15.60 5.19
CA TYR A 226 -9.78 16.65 4.25
C TYR A 226 -11.18 17.18 4.57
N PRO A 227 -11.29 18.19 5.48
CA PRO A 227 -12.58 18.72 5.88
C PRO A 227 -13.36 19.27 4.70
N GLY A 228 -14.65 18.93 4.62
CA GLY A 228 -15.54 19.35 3.54
C GLY A 228 -15.58 18.42 2.32
N VAL A 229 -14.73 17.39 2.26
CA VAL A 229 -14.85 16.36 1.23
C VAL A 229 -16.21 15.64 1.38
N ARG A 230 -16.90 15.44 0.26
CA ARG A 230 -18.23 14.81 0.24
C ARG A 230 -18.17 13.37 -0.23
N ASP A 231 -17.22 13.08 -1.12
CA ASP A 231 -17.11 11.77 -1.75
C ASP A 231 -15.66 11.29 -1.72
N VAL A 232 -15.45 10.08 -1.22
CA VAL A 232 -14.16 9.38 -1.27
C VAL A 232 -14.40 7.98 -1.82
N GLU A 233 -13.69 7.64 -2.89
CA GLU A 233 -13.84 6.34 -3.53
C GLU A 233 -12.49 5.75 -3.95
N PHE A 234 -12.46 4.42 -3.96
CA PHE A 234 -11.32 3.65 -4.43
C PHE A 234 -11.78 2.50 -5.33
N HIS A 235 -11.05 2.29 -6.43
CA HIS A 235 -11.29 1.17 -7.34
C HIS A 235 -10.00 0.41 -7.62
N ALA A 236 -10.07 -0.91 -7.57
CA ALA A 236 -9.03 -1.79 -8.07
C ALA A 236 -9.41 -2.21 -9.50
N ALA A 237 -8.52 -1.94 -10.45
CA ALA A 237 -8.75 -2.25 -11.86
C ALA A 237 -7.88 -3.42 -12.32
N LEU A 238 -8.47 -4.33 -13.08
CA LEU A 238 -7.76 -5.44 -13.71
C LEU A 238 -7.61 -5.20 -15.21
N GLU A 239 -6.52 -5.69 -15.77
CA GLU A 239 -6.25 -5.54 -17.19
C GLU A 239 -7.18 -6.43 -18.03
N LEU A 240 -7.40 -7.67 -17.60
CA LEU A 240 -8.21 -8.64 -18.33
C LEU A 240 -9.65 -8.67 -17.81
N ARG A 241 -10.59 -8.38 -18.72
CA ARG A 241 -12.03 -8.34 -18.41
C ARG A 241 -12.55 -9.67 -17.85
N ILE A 242 -12.04 -10.81 -18.32
CA ILE A 242 -12.47 -12.12 -17.86
C ILE A 242 -12.23 -12.33 -16.37
N GLN A 243 -11.08 -11.88 -15.85
CA GLN A 243 -10.78 -11.95 -14.43
C GLN A 243 -11.74 -11.06 -13.62
N HIS A 244 -12.06 -9.90 -14.17
CA HIS A 244 -12.96 -8.95 -13.53
C HIS A 244 -14.39 -9.52 -13.44
N VAL A 245 -14.90 -10.11 -14.53
CA VAL A 245 -16.18 -10.80 -14.52
C VAL A 245 -16.22 -11.96 -13.53
N ALA A 246 -15.15 -12.76 -13.47
CA ALA A 246 -15.05 -13.88 -12.54
C ALA A 246 -15.11 -13.40 -11.08
N LEU A 247 -14.39 -12.32 -10.72
CA LEU A 247 -14.44 -11.74 -9.38
C LEU A 247 -15.80 -11.11 -9.06
N TRP A 248 -16.40 -10.46 -10.03
CA TRP A 248 -17.74 -9.88 -9.87
C TRP A 248 -18.79 -10.98 -9.61
N LEU A 249 -18.75 -12.07 -10.37
CA LEU A 249 -19.64 -13.23 -10.15
C LEU A 249 -19.42 -13.82 -8.75
N ALA A 250 -18.17 -14.00 -8.36
CA ALA A 250 -17.83 -14.48 -7.02
C ALA A 250 -18.33 -13.54 -5.90
N ALA A 251 -18.26 -12.24 -6.12
CA ALA A 251 -18.81 -11.27 -5.19
C ALA A 251 -20.34 -11.33 -5.12
N VAL A 252 -21.02 -11.53 -6.25
CA VAL A 252 -22.50 -11.70 -6.28
C VAL A 252 -22.90 -12.97 -5.53
N THR A 253 -22.25 -14.11 -5.77
CA THR A 253 -22.55 -15.38 -5.09
C THR A 253 -22.31 -15.28 -3.58
N SER A 254 -21.25 -14.60 -3.16
CA SER A 254 -20.98 -14.35 -1.74
C SER A 254 -22.11 -13.54 -1.08
N ARG A 255 -22.64 -12.52 -1.77
CA ARG A 255 -23.75 -11.68 -1.27
C ARG A 255 -25.07 -12.43 -1.06
N ILE A 256 -25.36 -13.42 -1.89
CA ILE A 256 -26.57 -14.23 -1.78
C ILE A 256 -26.44 -15.42 -0.82
N GLY A 257 -25.37 -15.44 0.00
CA GLY A 257 -25.16 -16.46 1.03
C GLY A 257 -24.54 -17.77 0.50
N LEU A 258 -24.02 -17.78 -0.72
CA LEU A 258 -23.31 -18.92 -1.31
C LEU A 258 -21.81 -18.58 -1.47
N PRO A 259 -21.05 -18.47 -0.37
CA PRO A 259 -19.65 -18.05 -0.45
C PRO A 259 -18.84 -19.11 -1.17
N MET A 260 -18.20 -18.73 -2.26
CA MET A 260 -17.18 -19.56 -2.88
C MET A 260 -15.89 -19.49 -2.04
N PRO A 261 -15.27 -20.63 -1.67
CA PRO A 261 -14.04 -20.64 -0.87
C PRO A 261 -12.81 -20.22 -1.71
N ILE A 262 -12.91 -19.05 -2.36
CA ILE A 262 -11.90 -18.54 -3.30
C ILE A 262 -10.55 -18.36 -2.59
N ASN A 263 -10.55 -17.98 -1.31
CA ASN A 263 -9.34 -17.82 -0.51
C ASN A 263 -8.53 -19.13 -0.41
N ARG A 264 -9.22 -20.28 -0.34
CA ARG A 264 -8.54 -21.60 -0.32
C ARG A 264 -7.88 -21.95 -1.66
N TRP A 265 -8.35 -21.37 -2.73
CA TRP A 265 -7.91 -21.65 -4.10
C TRP A 265 -7.07 -20.51 -4.67
N ALA A 266 -6.87 -19.43 -3.93
CA ALA A 266 -6.20 -18.20 -4.38
C ALA A 266 -4.84 -18.50 -5.05
N ALA A 267 -3.98 -19.30 -4.41
CA ALA A 267 -2.67 -19.64 -4.96
C ALA A 267 -2.75 -20.51 -6.24
N ARG A 268 -3.76 -21.42 -6.33
CA ARG A 268 -3.97 -22.27 -7.52
C ARG A 268 -4.56 -21.44 -8.67
N LEU A 269 -5.52 -20.58 -8.36
CA LEU A 269 -6.11 -19.67 -9.33
C LEU A 269 -5.09 -18.68 -9.89
N ASP A 270 -4.21 -18.17 -9.02
CA ASP A 270 -3.09 -17.33 -9.44
C ASP A 270 -2.13 -18.08 -10.37
N ALA A 271 -1.70 -19.27 -10.00
CA ALA A 271 -0.80 -20.08 -10.83
C ALA A 271 -1.40 -20.41 -12.20
N ILE A 272 -2.70 -20.73 -12.25
CA ILE A 272 -3.43 -20.97 -13.50
C ILE A 272 -3.56 -19.68 -14.30
N SER A 273 -3.93 -18.57 -13.62
CA SER A 273 -4.03 -17.25 -14.23
C SER A 273 -2.72 -16.84 -14.87
N ASN A 274 -1.61 -16.91 -14.11
CA ASN A 274 -0.29 -16.53 -14.59
C ASN A 274 0.15 -17.41 -15.79
N ARG A 275 -0.12 -18.71 -15.76
CA ARG A 275 0.26 -19.61 -16.86
C ARG A 275 -0.52 -19.40 -18.15
N ILE A 276 -1.81 -19.04 -18.05
CA ILE A 276 -2.71 -18.99 -19.21
C ILE A 276 -2.96 -17.54 -19.64
N LEU A 277 -3.15 -16.62 -18.71
CA LEU A 277 -3.65 -15.28 -18.98
C LEU A 277 -2.55 -14.24 -19.16
N ASP A 278 -1.34 -14.46 -18.64
CA ASP A 278 -0.24 -13.48 -18.74
C ASP A 278 0.10 -13.14 -20.19
N ARG A 279 -0.03 -14.10 -21.11
CA ARG A 279 0.17 -13.87 -22.56
C ARG A 279 -0.80 -12.88 -23.19
N PHE A 280 -1.93 -12.59 -22.54
CA PHE A 280 -2.97 -11.67 -23.04
C PHE A 280 -2.93 -10.31 -22.36
N GLY A 281 -2.06 -10.11 -21.42
CA GLY A 281 -1.88 -8.86 -20.71
C GLY A 281 -0.49 -8.30 -20.87
N SER A 282 -0.25 -7.16 -20.22
CA SER A 282 1.02 -6.45 -20.23
C SER A 282 1.68 -6.47 -18.85
N ASP A 283 2.93 -6.03 -18.81
CA ASP A 283 3.69 -5.77 -17.59
C ASP A 283 3.51 -4.33 -17.07
N VAL A 284 2.65 -3.53 -17.72
CA VAL A 284 2.47 -2.10 -17.42
C VAL A 284 1.38 -1.89 -16.39
N GLY A 285 1.75 -1.35 -15.24
CA GLY A 285 0.84 -0.90 -14.20
C GLY A 285 0.51 0.59 -14.31
N ALA A 286 -0.59 1.01 -13.68
CA ALA A 286 -0.97 2.41 -13.58
C ALA A 286 -1.67 2.73 -12.25
N MET A 287 -1.59 3.98 -11.83
CA MET A 287 -2.37 4.54 -10.73
C MET A 287 -2.89 5.90 -11.14
N LYS A 288 -4.08 6.25 -10.67
CA LYS A 288 -4.69 7.57 -10.89
C LYS A 288 -5.31 8.07 -9.60
N VAL A 289 -5.04 9.32 -9.28
CA VAL A 289 -5.74 10.06 -8.22
C VAL A 289 -6.40 11.28 -8.84
N GLN A 290 -7.69 11.40 -8.67
CA GLN A 290 -8.49 12.49 -9.19
C GLN A 290 -9.15 13.22 -8.04
N VAL A 291 -9.04 14.54 -8.06
CA VAL A 291 -9.62 15.40 -7.03
C VAL A 291 -10.49 16.46 -7.71
N ILE A 292 -11.72 16.64 -7.22
CA ILE A 292 -12.57 17.76 -7.59
C ILE A 292 -12.65 18.70 -6.39
N GLY A 293 -12.45 19.97 -6.64
CA GLY A 293 -12.50 21.00 -5.60
C GLY A 293 -12.77 22.38 -6.16
N SER A 294 -12.74 23.39 -5.29
CA SER A 294 -12.93 24.79 -5.66
C SER A 294 -11.67 25.60 -5.39
N LEU A 295 -11.38 26.51 -6.30
CA LEU A 295 -10.33 27.52 -6.15
C LEU A 295 -10.69 28.56 -5.08
N VAL A 296 -9.66 29.27 -4.58
CA VAL A 296 -9.85 30.51 -3.82
C VAL A 296 -10.47 31.52 -4.79
N GLY A 297 -11.60 32.04 -4.55
CA GLY A 297 -12.31 32.98 -5.47
C GLY A 297 -13.38 32.32 -6.33
N GLY A 298 -13.57 31.02 -6.24
CA GLY A 298 -14.66 30.28 -6.91
C GLY A 298 -14.21 29.53 -8.16
N GLY A 299 -15.18 28.86 -8.78
CA GLY A 299 -14.92 27.94 -9.89
C GLY A 299 -14.50 26.56 -9.40
N GLN A 300 -14.99 25.55 -10.10
CA GLN A 300 -14.63 24.16 -9.81
C GLN A 300 -13.57 23.67 -10.81
N ARG A 301 -12.65 22.84 -10.29
CA ARG A 301 -11.62 22.20 -11.10
C ARG A 301 -11.58 20.73 -10.75
N ARG A 302 -11.23 19.94 -11.76
CA ARG A 302 -10.81 18.56 -11.62
C ARG A 302 -9.31 18.51 -11.88
N LEU A 303 -8.54 18.14 -10.87
CA LEU A 303 -7.13 17.82 -11.02
C LEU A 303 -6.98 16.31 -11.04
N THR A 304 -6.22 15.81 -11.99
CA THR A 304 -5.95 14.39 -12.17
C THR A 304 -4.45 14.18 -12.22
N TRP A 305 -3.91 13.44 -11.28
CA TRP A 305 -2.57 12.89 -11.34
C TRP A 305 -2.67 11.43 -11.76
N GLN A 306 -1.81 11.00 -12.63
CA GLN A 306 -1.68 9.60 -13.00
C GLN A 306 -0.23 9.22 -13.16
N LEU A 307 0.07 7.96 -12.89
CA LEU A 307 1.36 7.35 -13.20
C LEU A 307 1.19 6.11 -14.07
N THR A 308 2.25 5.80 -14.81
CA THR A 308 2.42 4.58 -15.58
C THR A 308 3.76 3.94 -15.24
N ALA A 309 3.73 2.67 -14.86
CA ALA A 309 4.89 1.88 -14.46
C ALA A 309 5.13 0.76 -15.50
N PRO A 310 6.08 0.94 -16.43
CA PRO A 310 6.42 -0.05 -17.44
C PRO A 310 7.33 -1.14 -16.90
N SER A 311 7.61 -2.15 -17.71
CA SER A 311 8.66 -3.17 -17.49
C SER A 311 8.51 -3.95 -16.19
N GLY A 312 7.27 -4.22 -15.76
CA GLY A 312 6.99 -4.93 -14.53
C GLY A 312 7.34 -4.17 -13.24
N ASN A 313 7.60 -2.85 -13.32
CA ASN A 313 8.03 -2.03 -12.19
C ASN A 313 6.86 -1.58 -11.27
N GLY A 314 5.62 -1.93 -11.60
CA GLY A 314 4.46 -1.66 -10.76
C GLY A 314 4.63 -2.05 -9.27
N PRO A 315 5.19 -3.24 -8.94
CA PRO A 315 5.43 -3.66 -7.56
C PRO A 315 6.47 -2.84 -6.79
N GLU A 316 7.23 -1.95 -7.42
CA GLU A 316 8.13 -1.01 -6.73
C GLU A 316 7.35 0.12 -6.03
N ILE A 317 6.20 0.52 -6.59
CA ILE A 317 5.41 1.65 -6.09
C ILE A 317 4.99 1.47 -4.62
N PRO A 318 4.44 0.32 -4.18
CA PRO A 318 4.12 0.09 -2.77
C PRO A 318 5.31 0.18 -1.81
N CYS A 319 6.53 0.02 -2.31
CA CYS A 319 7.74 0.05 -1.49
C CYS A 319 8.31 1.46 -1.28
N MET A 320 7.97 2.41 -2.17
CA MET A 320 8.63 3.73 -2.20
C MET A 320 8.44 4.54 -0.93
N ALA A 321 7.22 4.61 -0.40
CA ALA A 321 6.94 5.39 0.82
C ALA A 321 7.76 4.87 2.01
N SER A 322 7.83 3.56 2.21
CA SER A 322 8.63 2.98 3.30
C SER A 322 10.13 3.17 3.11
N VAL A 323 10.63 3.13 1.86
CA VAL A 323 12.04 3.42 1.55
C VAL A 323 12.38 4.88 1.83
N LEU A 324 11.56 5.82 1.36
CA LEU A 324 11.75 7.25 1.60
C LEU A 324 11.73 7.58 3.09
N LEU A 325 10.76 7.05 3.85
CA LEU A 325 10.69 7.24 5.29
C LEU A 325 11.88 6.62 6.02
N ALA A 326 12.37 5.45 5.59
CA ALA A 326 13.56 4.83 6.16
C ALA A 326 14.82 5.68 5.95
N CYS A 327 14.98 6.30 4.77
CA CYS A 327 16.06 7.24 4.48
C CYS A 327 15.94 8.49 5.38
N LYS A 328 14.77 9.11 5.44
CA LYS A 328 14.53 10.30 6.29
C LYS A 328 14.80 10.02 7.78
N LEU A 329 14.45 8.84 8.27
CA LEU A 329 14.79 8.41 9.64
C LEU A 329 16.29 8.22 9.82
N ALA A 330 16.98 7.67 8.83
CA ALA A 330 18.43 7.49 8.88
C ALA A 330 19.19 8.82 8.88
N ASP A 331 18.70 9.80 8.12
CA ASP A 331 19.28 11.13 7.98
C ASP A 331 18.87 12.08 9.13
N GLY A 332 18.00 11.63 10.04
CA GLY A 332 17.53 12.44 11.17
C GLY A 332 16.53 13.54 10.78
N GLU A 333 15.94 13.49 9.60
CA GLU A 333 14.95 14.46 9.11
C GLU A 333 13.58 14.30 9.77
N LEU A 334 13.30 13.14 10.39
CA LEU A 334 12.07 12.86 11.11
C LEU A 334 12.34 12.75 12.61
N SER A 335 11.93 13.75 13.35
CA SER A 335 12.03 13.81 14.83
C SER A 335 10.71 13.54 15.55
N LEU A 336 9.67 13.14 14.81
CA LEU A 336 8.36 12.83 15.36
C LEU A 336 8.40 11.55 16.21
N THR A 337 7.59 11.53 17.26
CA THR A 337 7.34 10.34 18.10
C THR A 337 5.85 10.05 18.15
N GLY A 338 5.50 8.80 18.44
CA GLY A 338 4.11 8.35 18.46
C GLY A 338 3.74 7.54 17.23
N ALA A 339 2.44 7.27 17.06
CA ALA A 339 1.94 6.44 15.99
C ALA A 339 0.91 7.17 15.10
N LEU A 340 1.03 7.03 13.79
CA LEU A 340 0.12 7.64 12.82
C LEU A 340 0.05 6.83 11.51
N PRO A 341 -1.03 7.00 10.73
CA PRO A 341 -1.06 6.52 9.36
C PRO A 341 -0.08 7.32 8.49
N CYS A 342 0.41 6.71 7.41
CA CYS A 342 1.36 7.34 6.48
C CYS A 342 0.70 8.43 5.65
N MET A 343 0.40 9.57 6.29
CA MET A 343 -0.17 10.75 5.64
C MET A 343 0.56 12.01 6.09
N GLY A 344 0.91 12.91 5.15
CA GLY A 344 1.58 14.18 5.43
C GLY A 344 3.05 14.06 5.84
N LEU A 345 3.64 12.87 5.76
CA LEU A 345 5.05 12.62 6.06
C LEU A 345 5.95 12.73 4.84
N LEU A 346 5.37 12.56 3.65
CA LEU A 346 6.06 12.62 2.36
C LEU A 346 5.31 13.59 1.46
N LYS A 347 6.08 14.37 0.70
CA LYS A 347 5.57 15.23 -0.38
C LYS A 347 5.59 14.46 -1.69
N LEU A 348 4.73 14.81 -2.64
CA LEU A 348 4.68 14.15 -3.96
C LEU A 348 6.03 14.24 -4.69
N GLU A 349 6.68 15.38 -4.60
CA GLU A 349 7.98 15.65 -5.25
C GLU A 349 9.11 14.75 -4.73
N GLU A 350 9.00 14.22 -3.51
CA GLU A 350 9.99 13.29 -2.93
C GLU A 350 9.96 11.92 -3.62
N PHE A 351 8.86 11.57 -4.29
CA PHE A 351 8.76 10.34 -5.06
C PHE A 351 9.41 10.41 -6.44
N ASP A 352 9.70 11.60 -6.96
CA ASP A 352 10.20 11.79 -8.34
C ASP A 352 11.51 11.02 -8.58
N ALA A 353 12.44 11.02 -7.62
CA ALA A 353 13.70 10.30 -7.74
C ALA A 353 13.49 8.77 -7.80
N GLU A 354 12.50 8.25 -7.06
CA GLU A 354 12.15 6.83 -7.14
C GLU A 354 11.40 6.52 -8.43
N PHE A 355 10.52 7.40 -8.91
CA PHE A 355 9.87 7.24 -10.21
C PHE A 355 10.90 7.17 -11.35
N GLN A 356 11.83 8.10 -11.41
CA GLN A 356 12.91 8.12 -12.41
C GLN A 356 13.75 6.84 -12.38
N ARG A 357 14.09 6.33 -11.18
CA ARG A 357 14.87 5.11 -11.00
C ARG A 357 14.23 3.89 -11.69
N TRP A 358 12.91 3.84 -11.70
CA TRP A 358 12.14 2.73 -12.22
C TRP A 358 11.44 3.04 -13.54
N TYR A 359 11.85 4.13 -14.23
CA TYR A 359 11.24 4.58 -15.49
C TYR A 359 9.72 4.77 -15.38
N ILE A 360 9.23 5.06 -14.17
CA ILE A 360 7.83 5.40 -13.93
C ILE A 360 7.62 6.84 -14.35
N THR A 361 6.59 7.05 -15.17
CA THR A 361 6.20 8.40 -15.61
C THR A 361 4.93 8.83 -14.89
N SER A 362 4.84 10.11 -14.57
CA SER A 362 3.61 10.70 -14.02
C SER A 362 3.30 12.02 -14.72
N ASP A 363 2.01 12.32 -14.82
CA ASP A 363 1.51 13.57 -15.37
C ASP A 363 0.32 14.09 -14.56
N ILE A 364 0.12 15.41 -14.65
CA ILE A 364 -1.00 16.11 -14.02
C ILE A 364 -1.79 16.79 -15.13
N THR A 365 -3.11 16.62 -15.11
CA THR A 365 -4.03 17.32 -16.00
C THR A 365 -5.07 18.08 -15.18
N GLU A 366 -5.50 19.23 -15.73
CA GLU A 366 -6.53 20.09 -15.13
C GLU A 366 -7.70 20.25 -16.10
N GLU A 367 -8.90 20.19 -15.55
CA GLU A 367 -10.15 20.42 -16.28
C GLU A 367 -11.02 21.39 -15.51
N ILE A 368 -11.58 22.38 -16.22
CA ILE A 368 -12.58 23.34 -15.69
C ILE A 368 -13.93 22.63 -15.70
N LEU A 369 -14.69 22.69 -14.59
CA LEU A 369 -16.00 22.07 -14.45
C LEU A 369 -17.13 23.10 -14.44
#